data_89a72ea08d26512ff5037214cfc71267
#
_entry.id   89a72ea08d26512ff5037214cfc71267
#
_cell.length_a   1.000
_cell.length_b   1.000
_cell.length_c   1.000
_cell.angle_alpha   90.00
_cell.angle_beta   90.00
_cell.angle_gamma   90.00
#
_symmetry.space_group_name_H-M   'P 1'
#
loop_
_entity.id
_entity.type
_entity.pdbx_description
1 polymer ?
#
loop_
_entity_poly.entity_id
_entity_poly.type
_entity_poly.pdbx_seq_one_letter_code
_entity_poly.pdbx_strand_id
1 'polypeptide(L)'
;MSSKYDLVIVGGGNGGMMAACRASMMGLKTLVIEKHNMVGGAAASFVRGRFEFEASLHEIPDFGQGAQRGNLGRLFDELGIEVGWLPIPDAFRTVVAEGDKITMDVTVPHGKEAFMACMESQSPGCSKSLELYFEGARELERGLAYLGASRGRPDPEVLRRDYPLFCKIMSMSTAEFMRAVGMPQKIQDIIGAYWPYQGSDLETIDASRYLLMTEGYFLAGAYMPKLRSHEIANAIQKRARAGGCDFWYETEVTRILTKKGAICGVETKDGRKVETCAVIANVFPDVVYGKLLDDRSLVPAFERKKMQARSYGFRGFSVYLGLDRTAEELGIRDYNVFINSSADTRELFRQAAAPELPLGGRADNLSCTCLNVVNPEATPPGTAHFAITTGFAADAWDKAVTPENYVRVKREMADMMIERYEQVMGVDIRNHIEEIAIATPVTFARYMGTPQGAIYGYHSSRWDGMSARTLVGGSEPTVPGLFFVGAHGARLSGFLPTLTSGDLTAKQVMGYVMGGGKA
;
A
#
# COMPACT_ATOMS: atom_id res chain seq x y z
N MET A 1 25.08 12.71 26.96
CA MET A 1 25.71 13.30 25.76
C MET A 1 24.71 13.20 24.63
N SER A 2 24.42 14.27 23.90
CA SER A 2 23.56 14.25 22.72
C SER A 2 24.26 13.45 21.62
N SER A 3 23.58 12.41 21.09
CA SER A 3 24.10 11.65 19.95
C SER A 3 23.82 12.45 18.67
N LYS A 4 24.83 12.60 17.82
CA LYS A 4 24.67 13.32 16.54
C LYS A 4 24.58 12.33 15.38
N TYR A 5 23.53 12.47 14.55
CA TYR A 5 23.29 11.74 13.32
C TYR A 5 23.13 12.71 12.16
N ASP A 6 23.46 12.26 10.94
CA ASP A 6 23.19 13.03 9.72
C ASP A 6 21.70 12.98 9.39
N LEU A 7 21.08 11.84 9.67
CA LEU A 7 19.66 11.56 9.39
C LEU A 7 19.01 10.79 10.54
N VAL A 8 17.85 11.26 10.96
CA VAL A 8 16.93 10.49 11.82
C VAL A 8 15.67 10.13 11.04
N ILE A 9 15.27 8.86 11.10
CA ILE A 9 14.05 8.36 10.48
C ILE A 9 13.05 8.03 11.59
N VAL A 10 11.87 8.63 11.51
CA VAL A 10 10.78 8.44 12.47
C VAL A 10 9.78 7.45 11.89
N GLY A 11 9.78 6.23 12.43
CA GLY A 11 8.92 5.11 11.99
C GLY A 11 9.60 4.13 11.04
N GLY A 12 9.69 2.87 11.46
CA GLY A 12 10.35 1.75 10.78
C GLY A 12 9.45 0.94 9.83
N GLY A 13 8.43 1.55 9.21
CA GLY A 13 7.66 0.90 8.13
C GLY A 13 8.42 0.88 6.80
N ASN A 14 7.88 0.27 5.75
CA ASN A 14 8.54 0.04 4.46
C ASN A 14 9.31 1.24 3.91
N GLY A 15 8.67 2.42 3.88
CA GLY A 15 9.32 3.64 3.37
C GLY A 15 10.51 4.08 4.21
N GLY A 16 10.35 4.07 5.55
CA GLY A 16 11.42 4.42 6.49
C GLY A 16 12.57 3.43 6.44
N MET A 17 12.28 2.14 6.34
CA MET A 17 13.28 1.08 6.26
C MET A 17 14.12 1.15 4.99
N MET A 18 13.46 1.33 3.84
CA MET A 18 14.17 1.47 2.56
C MET A 18 15.01 2.76 2.53
N ALA A 19 14.48 3.86 3.10
CA ALA A 19 15.24 5.10 3.25
C ALA A 19 16.47 4.90 4.15
N ALA A 20 16.33 4.17 5.26
CA ALA A 20 17.45 3.83 6.16
C ALA A 20 18.52 3.01 5.43
N CYS A 21 18.12 1.99 4.69
CA CYS A 21 19.02 1.15 3.92
C CYS A 21 19.80 1.98 2.90
N ARG A 22 19.10 2.75 2.05
CA ARG A 22 19.75 3.58 1.04
C ARG A 22 20.67 4.64 1.67
N ALA A 23 20.22 5.35 2.69
CA ALA A 23 20.99 6.41 3.33
C ALA A 23 22.28 5.88 3.98
N SER A 24 22.20 4.78 4.72
CA SER A 24 23.37 4.16 5.34
C SER A 24 24.35 3.60 4.30
N MET A 25 23.85 3.03 3.19
CA MET A 25 24.69 2.58 2.09
C MET A 25 25.40 3.73 1.36
N MET A 26 24.84 4.95 1.39
CA MET A 26 25.49 6.17 0.90
C MET A 26 26.42 6.84 1.93
N GLY A 27 26.59 6.23 3.11
CA GLY A 27 27.52 6.71 4.13
C GLY A 27 26.95 7.73 5.12
N LEU A 28 25.63 8.00 5.11
CA LEU A 28 25.01 8.84 6.12
C LEU A 28 24.90 8.10 7.46
N LYS A 29 25.36 8.72 8.55
CA LYS A 29 25.13 8.22 9.89
C LYS A 29 23.64 8.33 10.23
N THR A 30 22.95 7.20 10.16
CA THR A 30 21.49 7.11 10.18
C THR A 30 20.98 6.42 11.43
N LEU A 31 19.90 6.94 12.02
CA LEU A 31 19.16 6.33 13.11
C LEU A 31 17.69 6.16 12.72
N VAL A 32 17.16 4.95 12.89
CA VAL A 32 15.71 4.68 12.85
C VAL A 32 15.18 4.63 14.28
N ILE A 33 14.10 5.38 14.54
CA ILE A 33 13.40 5.35 15.82
C ILE A 33 11.99 4.79 15.57
N GLU A 34 11.71 3.63 16.16
CA GLU A 34 10.44 2.89 16.01
C GLU A 34 9.76 2.75 17.38
N LYS A 35 8.46 3.09 17.43
CA LYS A 35 7.67 2.97 18.68
C LYS A 35 7.31 1.53 19.03
N HIS A 36 7.32 0.63 18.05
CA HIS A 36 7.05 -0.80 18.21
C HIS A 36 8.33 -1.57 18.58
N ASN A 37 8.19 -2.82 18.98
CA ASN A 37 9.31 -3.71 19.30
C ASN A 37 10.01 -4.29 18.05
N MET A 38 9.49 -4.01 16.85
CA MET A 38 10.01 -4.51 15.58
C MET A 38 9.76 -3.51 14.45
N VAL A 39 10.55 -3.62 13.39
CA VAL A 39 10.32 -2.88 12.14
C VAL A 39 9.28 -3.59 11.26
N GLY A 40 8.88 -2.91 10.18
CA GLY A 40 7.99 -3.44 9.15
C GLY A 40 6.70 -2.61 8.99
N GLY A 41 6.13 -2.12 10.09
CA GLY A 41 4.83 -1.45 10.02
C GLY A 41 3.76 -2.39 9.47
N ALA A 42 3.24 -2.12 8.25
CA ALA A 42 2.32 -3.03 7.57
C ALA A 42 2.99 -4.33 7.09
N ALA A 43 4.31 -4.31 6.83
CA ALA A 43 5.11 -5.51 6.51
C ALA A 43 5.48 -6.25 7.81
N ALA A 44 4.49 -6.71 8.54
CA ALA A 44 4.65 -7.45 9.79
C ALA A 44 3.83 -8.74 9.74
N SER A 45 4.28 -9.73 10.51
CA SER A 45 3.49 -10.90 10.85
C SER A 45 3.25 -10.95 12.35
N PHE A 46 2.31 -11.77 12.78
CA PHE A 46 2.03 -11.96 14.19
C PHE A 46 1.58 -13.40 14.47
N VAL A 47 1.88 -13.89 15.67
CA VAL A 47 1.59 -15.28 16.06
C VAL A 47 0.33 -15.35 16.92
N ARG A 48 -0.52 -16.33 16.65
CA ARG A 48 -1.59 -16.81 17.53
C ARG A 48 -1.61 -18.33 17.50
N GLY A 49 -1.70 -18.96 18.66
CA GLY A 49 -1.56 -20.39 18.76
C GLY A 49 -0.28 -20.87 18.09
N ARG A 50 -0.40 -21.83 17.17
CA ARG A 50 0.71 -22.35 16.35
C ARG A 50 0.84 -21.68 14.98
N PHE A 51 -0.02 -20.70 14.66
CA PHE A 51 -0.04 -20.01 13.37
C PHE A 51 0.70 -18.68 13.43
N GLU A 52 1.44 -18.39 12.39
CA GLU A 52 1.96 -17.06 12.11
C GLU A 52 1.17 -16.46 10.94
N PHE A 53 0.50 -15.36 11.20
CA PHE A 53 -0.37 -14.68 10.26
C PHE A 53 0.34 -13.57 9.51
N GLU A 54 0.09 -13.47 8.19
CA GLU A 54 0.45 -12.31 7.38
C GLU A 54 -0.50 -11.16 7.68
N ALA A 55 0.04 -9.98 8.03
CA ALA A 55 -0.80 -8.86 8.46
C ALA A 55 -1.52 -8.15 7.32
N SER A 56 -0.88 -8.02 6.14
CA SER A 56 -1.43 -7.16 5.09
C SER A 56 -0.96 -7.43 3.66
N LEU A 57 0.17 -8.10 3.46
CA LEU A 57 0.67 -8.35 2.12
C LEU A 57 -0.11 -9.52 1.52
N HIS A 58 -0.75 -9.25 0.38
CA HIS A 58 -1.28 -10.33 -0.45
C HIS A 58 -0.23 -10.72 -1.50
N GLU A 59 0.28 -9.75 -2.25
CA GLU A 59 1.21 -9.96 -3.35
C GLU A 59 1.99 -8.67 -3.65
N ILE A 60 3.14 -8.80 -4.31
CA ILE A 60 3.96 -7.66 -4.74
C ILE A 60 4.38 -7.83 -6.20
N PRO A 61 4.09 -6.85 -7.08
CA PRO A 61 4.51 -6.87 -8.47
C PRO A 61 5.92 -6.31 -8.66
N ASP A 62 6.38 -6.28 -9.92
CA ASP A 62 7.59 -5.59 -10.37
C ASP A 62 8.90 -6.20 -9.79
N PHE A 63 8.84 -7.48 -9.43
CA PHE A 63 10.01 -8.22 -8.98
C PHE A 63 10.70 -8.92 -10.15
N GLY A 64 10.00 -9.81 -10.85
CA GLY A 64 10.47 -10.52 -12.03
C GLY A 64 11.73 -11.38 -11.81
N GLN A 65 12.14 -12.11 -12.83
CA GLN A 65 13.35 -12.93 -12.82
C GLN A 65 14.13 -12.80 -14.13
N GLY A 66 15.45 -12.95 -14.10
CA GLY A 66 16.31 -12.95 -15.28
C GLY A 66 16.16 -11.68 -16.12
N ALA A 67 15.91 -11.83 -17.41
CA ALA A 67 15.74 -10.71 -18.35
C ALA A 67 14.47 -9.86 -18.08
N GLN A 68 13.51 -10.41 -17.35
CA GLN A 68 12.26 -9.74 -16.96
C GLN A 68 12.33 -9.13 -15.54
N ARG A 69 13.55 -8.95 -15.00
CA ARG A 69 13.76 -8.37 -13.68
C ARG A 69 13.14 -6.97 -13.60
N GLY A 70 12.14 -6.79 -12.74
CA GLY A 70 11.43 -5.54 -12.55
C GLY A 70 12.24 -4.47 -11.81
N ASN A 71 11.72 -3.24 -11.71
CA ASN A 71 12.41 -2.13 -11.05
C ASN A 71 12.66 -2.40 -9.56
N LEU A 72 11.68 -2.99 -8.86
CA LEU A 72 11.85 -3.35 -7.46
C LEU A 72 12.91 -4.44 -7.30
N GLY A 73 12.89 -5.45 -8.17
CA GLY A 73 13.90 -6.49 -8.18
C GLY A 73 15.30 -5.95 -8.38
N ARG A 74 15.50 -5.06 -9.36
CA ARG A 74 16.79 -4.38 -9.60
C ARG A 74 17.22 -3.52 -8.40
N LEU A 75 16.29 -2.83 -7.74
CA LEU A 75 16.59 -2.06 -6.53
C LEU A 75 17.09 -2.95 -5.39
N PHE A 76 16.48 -4.13 -5.20
CA PHE A 76 16.92 -5.10 -4.20
C PHE A 76 18.31 -5.65 -4.52
N ASP A 77 18.56 -5.98 -5.80
CA ASP A 77 19.88 -6.46 -6.26
C ASP A 77 20.96 -5.38 -6.05
N GLU A 78 20.69 -4.13 -6.43
CA GLU A 78 21.60 -2.97 -6.24
C GLU A 78 21.98 -2.78 -4.77
N LEU A 79 21.01 -2.94 -3.86
CA LEU A 79 21.23 -2.76 -2.43
C LEU A 79 21.76 -4.03 -1.73
N GLY A 80 21.78 -5.18 -2.41
CA GLY A 80 22.15 -6.46 -1.84
C GLY A 80 21.13 -6.94 -0.78
N ILE A 81 19.83 -6.73 -1.04
CA ILE A 81 18.73 -7.17 -0.18
C ILE A 81 18.25 -8.53 -0.69
N GLU A 82 18.40 -9.56 0.13
CA GLU A 82 18.05 -10.94 -0.20
C GLU A 82 16.74 -11.35 0.48
N VAL A 83 15.75 -11.76 -0.31
CA VAL A 83 14.45 -12.28 0.12
C VAL A 83 14.11 -13.49 -0.73
N GLY A 84 13.57 -14.53 -0.13
CA GLY A 84 13.06 -15.70 -0.85
C GLY A 84 11.72 -15.38 -1.50
N TRP A 85 11.62 -15.44 -2.84
CA TRP A 85 10.40 -15.08 -3.56
C TRP A 85 9.76 -16.30 -4.21
N LEU A 86 8.44 -16.41 -4.06
CA LEU A 86 7.61 -17.42 -4.71
C LEU A 86 6.67 -16.73 -5.70
N PRO A 87 6.61 -17.19 -6.96
CA PRO A 87 5.68 -16.63 -7.94
C PRO A 87 4.25 -17.04 -7.61
N ILE A 88 3.32 -16.12 -7.81
CA ILE A 88 1.88 -16.38 -7.68
C ILE A 88 1.36 -16.81 -9.06
N PRO A 89 0.51 -17.85 -9.17
CA PRO A 89 0.14 -18.44 -10.45
C PRO A 89 -0.73 -17.52 -11.30
N ASP A 90 -1.72 -16.85 -10.70
CA ASP A 90 -2.69 -16.01 -11.36
C ASP A 90 -2.74 -14.63 -10.70
N ALA A 91 -3.10 -13.59 -11.46
CA ALA A 91 -3.26 -12.26 -10.91
C ALA A 91 -4.35 -12.24 -9.84
N PHE A 92 -5.53 -12.80 -10.15
CA PHE A 92 -6.64 -12.98 -9.21
C PHE A 92 -7.78 -13.76 -9.85
N ARG A 93 -8.69 -14.25 -9.01
CA ARG A 93 -10.04 -14.62 -9.44
C ARG A 93 -11.02 -13.55 -8.97
N THR A 94 -11.92 -13.11 -9.83
CA THR A 94 -13.02 -12.23 -9.45
C THR A 94 -14.35 -12.96 -9.59
N VAL A 95 -15.16 -12.89 -8.53
CA VAL A 95 -16.51 -13.43 -8.49
C VAL A 95 -17.47 -12.30 -8.15
N VAL A 96 -18.42 -12.04 -9.05
CA VAL A 96 -19.55 -11.15 -8.76
C VAL A 96 -20.77 -12.01 -8.49
N ALA A 97 -21.30 -11.90 -7.28
CA ALA A 97 -22.43 -12.70 -6.80
C ALA A 97 -23.54 -11.81 -6.22
N GLU A 98 -24.60 -11.64 -7.01
CA GLU A 98 -25.81 -10.92 -6.65
C GLU A 98 -26.76 -11.87 -5.89
N GLY A 99 -26.78 -11.79 -4.55
CA GLY A 99 -27.41 -12.82 -3.75
C GLY A 99 -26.68 -14.15 -3.90
N ASP A 100 -27.42 -15.17 -4.25
CA ASP A 100 -26.90 -16.52 -4.51
C ASP A 100 -26.54 -16.74 -6.00
N LYS A 101 -26.80 -15.76 -6.85
CA LYS A 101 -26.54 -15.84 -8.28
C LYS A 101 -25.17 -15.29 -8.62
N ILE A 102 -24.29 -16.15 -9.13
CA ILE A 102 -23.01 -15.73 -9.72
C ILE A 102 -23.28 -15.15 -11.11
N THR A 103 -22.91 -13.89 -11.33
CA THR A 103 -23.07 -13.16 -12.60
C THR A 103 -21.74 -13.00 -13.33
N MET A 104 -20.62 -13.10 -12.63
CA MET A 104 -19.27 -13.11 -13.18
C MET A 104 -18.39 -14.05 -12.37
N ASP A 105 -17.57 -14.84 -13.03
CA ASP A 105 -16.52 -15.67 -12.41
C ASP A 105 -15.38 -15.81 -13.42
N VAL A 106 -14.27 -15.14 -13.15
CA VAL A 106 -13.13 -15.06 -14.07
C VAL A 106 -11.81 -15.14 -13.29
N THR A 107 -10.98 -16.11 -13.64
CA THR A 107 -9.58 -16.16 -13.23
C THR A 107 -8.71 -15.42 -14.23
N VAL A 108 -8.01 -14.40 -13.78
CA VAL A 108 -7.18 -13.53 -14.62
C VAL A 108 -5.71 -13.99 -14.50
N PRO A 109 -5.10 -14.49 -15.57
CA PRO A 109 -3.72 -14.97 -15.54
C PRO A 109 -2.73 -13.83 -15.58
N HIS A 110 -1.49 -14.10 -15.13
CA HIS A 110 -0.33 -13.26 -15.35
C HIS A 110 0.26 -13.43 -16.75
N GLY A 111 0.99 -12.41 -17.20
CA GLY A 111 1.69 -12.40 -18.47
C GLY A 111 0.84 -11.83 -19.60
N LYS A 112 1.49 -11.02 -20.47
CA LYS A 112 0.79 -10.24 -21.49
C LYS A 112 -0.07 -11.11 -22.42
N GLU A 113 0.50 -12.16 -22.95
CA GLU A 113 -0.18 -13.03 -23.91
C GLU A 113 -1.39 -13.74 -23.29
N ALA A 114 -1.19 -14.32 -22.10
CA ALA A 114 -2.26 -15.03 -21.37
C ALA A 114 -3.36 -14.06 -20.91
N PHE A 115 -2.99 -12.90 -20.39
CA PHE A 115 -3.94 -11.85 -20.01
C PHE A 115 -4.77 -11.39 -21.21
N MET A 116 -4.12 -11.04 -22.34
CA MET A 116 -4.82 -10.59 -23.55
C MET A 116 -5.77 -11.66 -24.09
N ALA A 117 -5.34 -12.91 -24.12
CA ALA A 117 -6.19 -14.03 -24.55
C ALA A 117 -7.40 -14.24 -23.62
N CYS A 118 -7.18 -14.13 -22.31
CA CYS A 118 -8.26 -14.20 -21.32
C CYS A 118 -9.29 -13.08 -21.57
N MET A 119 -8.85 -11.83 -21.68
CA MET A 119 -9.75 -10.70 -21.91
C MET A 119 -10.49 -10.81 -23.25
N GLU A 120 -9.80 -11.24 -24.31
CA GLU A 120 -10.42 -11.44 -25.63
C GLU A 120 -11.51 -12.54 -25.59
N SER A 121 -11.32 -13.59 -24.76
CA SER A 121 -12.36 -14.61 -24.54
C SER A 121 -13.59 -14.06 -23.81
N GLN A 122 -13.39 -13.06 -22.94
CA GLN A 122 -14.48 -12.42 -22.18
C GLN A 122 -15.24 -11.37 -22.99
N SER A 123 -14.56 -10.68 -23.91
CA SER A 123 -15.15 -9.66 -24.78
C SER A 123 -14.37 -9.58 -26.09
N PRO A 124 -14.81 -10.34 -27.14
CA PRO A 124 -14.14 -10.34 -28.43
C PRO A 124 -13.97 -8.93 -29.02
N GLY A 125 -12.79 -8.63 -29.54
CA GLY A 125 -12.43 -7.33 -30.13
C GLY A 125 -11.89 -6.30 -29.13
N CYS A 126 -11.64 -6.66 -27.86
CA CYS A 126 -11.13 -5.74 -26.83
C CYS A 126 -9.61 -5.47 -26.93
N SER A 127 -8.86 -6.27 -27.68
CA SER A 127 -7.39 -6.22 -27.72
C SER A 127 -6.85 -4.82 -28.02
N LYS A 128 -7.42 -4.11 -28.98
CA LYS A 128 -6.97 -2.75 -29.34
C LYS A 128 -7.10 -1.75 -28.19
N SER A 129 -8.18 -1.81 -27.44
CA SER A 129 -8.38 -0.92 -26.28
C SER A 129 -7.45 -1.24 -25.13
N LEU A 130 -7.12 -2.52 -24.91
CA LEU A 130 -6.13 -2.97 -23.93
C LEU A 130 -4.71 -2.56 -24.31
N GLU A 131 -4.34 -2.66 -25.60
CA GLU A 131 -3.03 -2.18 -26.07
C GLU A 131 -2.86 -0.68 -25.80
N LEU A 132 -3.89 0.14 -26.09
CA LEU A 132 -3.88 1.58 -25.80
C LEU A 132 -3.82 1.86 -24.29
N TYR A 133 -4.51 1.05 -23.48
CA TYR A 133 -4.48 1.16 -22.03
C TYR A 133 -3.05 0.96 -21.49
N PHE A 134 -2.37 -0.12 -21.89
CA PHE A 134 -1.00 -0.40 -21.46
C PHE A 134 0.05 0.50 -22.13
N GLU A 135 -0.21 1.02 -23.33
CA GLU A 135 0.66 2.06 -23.89
C GLU A 135 0.59 3.33 -23.05
N GLY A 136 -0.60 3.70 -22.59
CA GLY A 136 -0.78 4.78 -21.61
C GLY A 136 0.03 4.58 -20.33
N ALA A 137 0.06 3.36 -19.79
CA ALA A 137 0.86 3.04 -18.60
C ALA A 137 2.37 3.23 -18.85
N ARG A 138 2.89 2.73 -19.98
CA ARG A 138 4.31 2.89 -20.35
C ARG A 138 4.70 4.36 -20.58
N GLU A 139 3.84 5.15 -21.24
CA GLU A 139 4.11 6.59 -21.41
C GLU A 139 4.04 7.33 -20.08
N LEU A 140 3.13 6.91 -19.20
CA LEU A 140 3.02 7.45 -17.85
C LEU A 140 4.30 7.26 -17.03
N GLU A 141 4.92 6.08 -17.06
CA GLU A 141 6.22 5.85 -16.40
C GLU A 141 7.30 6.81 -16.89
N ARG A 142 7.42 6.95 -18.22
CA ARG A 142 8.39 7.87 -18.85
C ARG A 142 8.11 9.33 -18.48
N GLY A 143 6.84 9.75 -18.48
CA GLY A 143 6.42 11.09 -18.09
C GLY A 143 6.69 11.39 -16.61
N LEU A 144 6.44 10.44 -15.71
CA LEU A 144 6.77 10.57 -14.29
C LEU A 144 8.29 10.66 -14.05
N ALA A 145 9.09 9.89 -14.81
CA ALA A 145 10.53 9.98 -14.75
C ALA A 145 11.02 11.38 -15.19
N TYR A 146 10.46 11.91 -16.28
CA TYR A 146 10.76 13.28 -16.74
C TYR A 146 10.36 14.33 -15.69
N LEU A 147 9.17 14.23 -15.08
CA LEU A 147 8.75 15.13 -13.99
C LEU A 147 9.73 15.09 -12.80
N GLY A 148 10.15 13.91 -12.39
CA GLY A 148 11.12 13.75 -11.31
C GLY A 148 12.47 14.40 -11.64
N ALA A 149 12.97 14.21 -12.87
CA ALA A 149 14.22 14.82 -13.35
C ALA A 149 14.14 16.35 -13.50
N SER A 150 12.95 16.89 -13.75
CA SER A 150 12.71 18.33 -13.91
C SER A 150 12.80 19.13 -12.61
N ARG A 151 12.91 18.47 -11.46
CA ARG A 151 12.94 19.07 -10.12
C ARG A 151 11.81 20.09 -9.89
N GLY A 152 10.58 19.73 -10.28
CA GLY A 152 9.40 20.58 -10.14
C GLY A 152 9.26 21.69 -11.20
N ARG A 153 10.10 21.71 -12.23
CA ARG A 153 10.09 22.71 -13.32
C ARG A 153 10.07 22.02 -14.70
N PRO A 154 9.03 21.22 -15.02
CA PRO A 154 8.93 20.58 -16.32
C PRO A 154 8.68 21.62 -17.42
N ASP A 155 9.24 21.39 -18.61
CA ASP A 155 8.92 22.16 -19.79
C ASP A 155 7.57 21.70 -20.37
N PRO A 156 6.55 22.58 -20.43
CA PRO A 156 5.23 22.23 -20.96
C PRO A 156 5.23 21.83 -22.44
N GLU A 157 6.18 22.32 -23.25
CA GLU A 157 6.30 21.95 -24.67
C GLU A 157 6.81 20.50 -24.82
N VAL A 158 7.81 20.14 -24.00
CA VAL A 158 8.31 18.76 -23.93
C VAL A 158 7.19 17.81 -23.50
N LEU A 159 6.41 18.17 -22.46
CA LEU A 159 5.29 17.35 -22.00
C LEU A 159 4.26 17.14 -23.12
N ARG A 160 3.87 18.21 -23.81
CA ARG A 160 2.86 18.12 -24.89
C ARG A 160 3.34 17.34 -26.10
N ARG A 161 4.62 17.49 -26.48
CA ARG A 161 5.19 16.84 -27.66
C ARG A 161 5.54 15.38 -27.41
N ASP A 162 6.22 15.08 -26.31
CA ASP A 162 6.86 13.78 -26.06
C ASP A 162 6.01 12.86 -25.16
N TYR A 163 5.03 13.43 -24.40
CA TYR A 163 4.19 12.72 -23.44
C TYR A 163 2.71 13.11 -23.55
N PRO A 164 2.06 13.02 -24.73
CA PRO A 164 0.67 13.47 -24.92
C PRO A 164 -0.36 12.62 -24.18
N LEU A 165 -0.13 11.28 -24.06
CA LEU A 165 -1.00 10.40 -23.26
C LEU A 165 -0.83 10.64 -21.78
N PHE A 166 0.39 10.85 -21.32
CA PHE A 166 0.67 11.25 -19.94
C PHE A 166 -0.16 12.48 -19.54
N CYS A 167 -0.14 13.54 -20.36
CA CYS A 167 -0.91 14.75 -20.09
C CYS A 167 -2.43 14.48 -19.98
N LYS A 168 -2.97 13.58 -20.80
CA LYS A 168 -4.38 13.18 -20.75
C LYS A 168 -4.68 12.36 -19.50
N ILE A 169 -3.91 11.31 -19.25
CA ILE A 169 -4.07 10.40 -18.10
C ILE A 169 -4.07 11.18 -16.79
N MET A 170 -3.22 12.20 -16.69
CA MET A 170 -3.11 13.03 -15.49
C MET A 170 -4.36 13.84 -15.15
N SER A 171 -5.25 14.06 -16.10
CA SER A 171 -6.51 14.81 -15.91
C SER A 171 -7.73 13.90 -15.74
N MET A 172 -7.58 12.58 -15.92
CA MET A 172 -8.68 11.61 -15.96
C MET A 172 -8.76 10.75 -14.71
N SER A 173 -9.97 10.29 -14.39
CA SER A 173 -10.17 9.13 -13.53
C SER A 173 -9.87 7.85 -14.31
N THR A 174 -9.70 6.74 -13.59
CA THR A 174 -9.49 5.43 -14.21
C THR A 174 -10.62 5.05 -15.16
N ALA A 175 -11.88 5.22 -14.73
CA ALA A 175 -13.04 4.92 -15.56
C ALA A 175 -13.14 5.84 -16.79
N GLU A 176 -12.85 7.14 -16.64
CA GLU A 176 -12.78 8.07 -17.77
C GLU A 176 -11.74 7.63 -18.82
N PHE A 177 -10.55 7.19 -18.36
CA PHE A 177 -9.51 6.73 -19.28
C PHE A 177 -9.87 5.40 -19.96
N MET A 178 -10.42 4.43 -19.23
CA MET A 178 -10.90 3.17 -19.80
C MET A 178 -11.95 3.41 -20.89
N ARG A 179 -12.90 4.32 -20.65
CA ARG A 179 -13.90 4.72 -21.68
C ARG A 179 -13.24 5.44 -22.86
N ALA A 180 -12.27 6.31 -22.62
CA ALA A 180 -11.59 7.07 -23.68
C ALA A 180 -10.80 6.19 -24.63
N VAL A 181 -10.25 5.06 -24.16
CA VAL A 181 -9.60 4.06 -25.03
C VAL A 181 -10.60 3.08 -25.68
N GLY A 182 -11.89 3.24 -25.42
CA GLY A 182 -12.95 2.37 -25.99
C GLY A 182 -13.01 0.98 -25.36
N MET A 183 -12.63 0.83 -24.09
CA MET A 183 -12.65 -0.46 -23.40
C MET A 183 -14.08 -0.94 -23.18
N PRO A 184 -14.44 -2.18 -23.58
CA PRO A 184 -15.77 -2.75 -23.34
C PRO A 184 -16.07 -2.81 -21.83
N GLN A 185 -17.35 -2.60 -21.45
CA GLN A 185 -17.76 -2.54 -20.05
C GLN A 185 -17.36 -3.81 -19.28
N LYS A 186 -17.56 -4.99 -19.84
CA LYS A 186 -17.17 -6.26 -19.20
C LYS A 186 -15.69 -6.31 -18.84
N ILE A 187 -14.82 -5.74 -19.67
CA ILE A 187 -13.38 -5.69 -19.41
C ILE A 187 -13.07 -4.64 -18.34
N GLN A 188 -13.77 -3.49 -18.36
CA GLN A 188 -13.67 -2.50 -17.28
C GLN A 188 -14.06 -3.12 -15.93
N ASP A 189 -15.11 -3.93 -15.89
CA ASP A 189 -15.61 -4.61 -14.70
C ASP A 189 -14.58 -5.63 -14.16
N ILE A 190 -13.99 -6.45 -15.05
CA ILE A 190 -12.96 -7.42 -14.66
C ILE A 190 -11.70 -6.72 -14.11
N ILE A 191 -11.18 -5.74 -14.84
CA ILE A 191 -9.99 -4.98 -14.39
C ILE A 191 -10.34 -4.19 -13.13
N GLY A 192 -11.56 -3.68 -13.04
CA GLY A 192 -12.05 -2.93 -11.88
C GLY A 192 -12.11 -3.71 -10.58
N ALA A 193 -12.12 -5.04 -10.63
CA ALA A 193 -12.15 -5.88 -9.43
C ALA A 193 -10.98 -5.62 -8.46
N TYR A 194 -9.87 -5.03 -8.93
CA TYR A 194 -8.73 -4.59 -8.11
C TYR A 194 -8.97 -3.31 -7.27
N TRP A 195 -10.16 -2.71 -7.37
CA TRP A 195 -10.47 -1.46 -6.66
C TRP A 195 -10.21 -1.51 -5.14
N PRO A 196 -10.38 -2.65 -4.41
CA PRO A 196 -10.11 -2.67 -2.98
C PRO A 196 -8.65 -2.40 -2.63
N TYR A 197 -7.69 -2.76 -3.50
CA TYR A 197 -6.27 -2.46 -3.32
C TYR A 197 -5.94 -0.97 -3.41
N GLN A 198 -6.89 -0.16 -3.89
CA GLN A 198 -6.75 1.28 -3.97
C GLN A 198 -7.63 2.02 -2.95
N GLY A 199 -8.66 1.36 -2.42
CA GLY A 199 -9.58 1.91 -1.44
C GLY A 199 -10.40 3.10 -1.97
N SER A 200 -10.67 3.13 -3.29
CA SER A 200 -11.48 4.13 -3.96
C SER A 200 -12.09 3.56 -5.23
N ASP A 201 -13.27 4.03 -5.63
CA ASP A 201 -13.93 3.63 -6.86
C ASP A 201 -13.22 4.16 -8.11
N LEU A 202 -13.45 3.54 -9.27
CA LEU A 202 -12.77 3.88 -10.52
C LEU A 202 -13.15 5.26 -11.10
N GLU A 203 -14.27 5.84 -10.72
CA GLU A 203 -14.65 7.20 -11.13
C GLU A 203 -13.93 8.28 -10.33
N THR A 204 -13.46 7.94 -9.14
CA THR A 204 -12.76 8.87 -8.25
C THR A 204 -11.25 8.76 -8.35
N ILE A 205 -10.71 7.53 -8.42
CA ILE A 205 -9.26 7.31 -8.42
C ILE A 205 -8.61 7.82 -9.70
N ASP A 206 -7.47 8.49 -9.57
CA ASP A 206 -6.70 8.95 -10.73
C ASP A 206 -6.20 7.77 -11.57
N ALA A 207 -6.25 7.93 -12.90
CA ALA A 207 -5.87 6.89 -13.84
C ALA A 207 -4.39 6.49 -13.69
N SER A 208 -3.52 7.43 -13.34
CA SER A 208 -2.08 7.19 -13.26
C SER A 208 -1.73 6.10 -12.24
N ARG A 209 -2.38 6.13 -11.09
CA ARG A 209 -2.15 5.16 -10.03
C ARG A 209 -2.64 3.77 -10.41
N TYR A 210 -3.83 3.70 -11.00
CA TYR A 210 -4.46 2.42 -11.35
C TYR A 210 -3.76 1.74 -12.53
N LEU A 211 -3.36 2.51 -13.55
CA LEU A 211 -2.63 1.99 -14.71
C LEU A 211 -1.31 1.34 -14.31
N LEU A 212 -0.49 2.03 -13.51
CA LEU A 212 0.80 1.48 -13.10
C LEU A 212 0.65 0.21 -12.23
N MET A 213 -0.39 0.19 -11.37
CA MET A 213 -0.67 -0.98 -10.58
C MET A 213 -1.05 -2.17 -11.48
N THR A 214 -2.01 -2.00 -12.36
CA THR A 214 -2.53 -3.09 -13.21
C THR A 214 -1.50 -3.57 -14.23
N GLU A 215 -0.66 -2.69 -14.78
CA GLU A 215 0.45 -3.11 -15.65
C GLU A 215 1.40 -4.03 -14.89
N GLY A 216 1.82 -3.65 -13.70
CA GLY A 216 2.71 -4.46 -12.87
C GLY A 216 2.13 -5.83 -12.56
N TYR A 217 0.91 -5.89 -12.06
CA TYR A 217 0.27 -7.16 -11.68
C TYR A 217 -0.08 -8.03 -12.88
N PHE A 218 -0.65 -7.49 -13.93
CA PHE A 218 -1.15 -8.31 -15.04
C PHE A 218 -0.05 -8.72 -16.01
N LEU A 219 0.90 -7.84 -16.30
CA LEU A 219 1.90 -8.12 -17.34
C LEU A 219 3.20 -8.68 -16.78
N ALA A 220 3.68 -8.18 -15.64
CA ALA A 220 4.95 -8.61 -15.06
C ALA A 220 4.82 -9.75 -14.05
N GLY A 221 3.60 -10.01 -13.57
CA GLY A 221 3.35 -11.02 -12.54
C GLY A 221 3.62 -10.54 -11.13
N ALA A 222 3.17 -11.32 -10.16
CA ALA A 222 3.29 -11.02 -8.75
C ALA A 222 3.98 -12.15 -7.98
N TYR A 223 4.50 -11.79 -6.81
CA TYR A 223 5.28 -12.66 -5.95
C TYR A 223 4.87 -12.47 -4.50
N MET A 224 5.02 -13.52 -3.70
CA MET A 224 4.99 -13.43 -2.25
C MET A 224 6.38 -13.77 -1.66
N PRO A 225 6.80 -13.15 -0.54
CA PRO A 225 7.99 -13.60 0.17
C PRO A 225 7.72 -14.94 0.86
N LYS A 226 8.71 -15.86 0.79
CA LYS A 226 8.57 -17.23 1.33
C LYS A 226 8.21 -17.23 2.82
N LEU A 227 8.80 -16.32 3.59
CA LEU A 227 8.59 -16.19 5.04
C LEU A 227 7.68 -15.00 5.40
N ARG A 228 6.73 -14.64 4.54
CA ARG A 228 5.79 -13.50 4.71
C ARG A 228 6.46 -12.13 4.60
N SER A 229 5.67 -11.06 4.74
CA SER A 229 6.15 -9.70 4.52
C SER A 229 7.22 -9.24 5.52
N HIS A 230 7.27 -9.79 6.73
CA HIS A 230 8.32 -9.42 7.67
C HIS A 230 9.72 -9.88 7.22
N GLU A 231 9.83 -10.88 6.33
CA GLU A 231 11.11 -11.23 5.68
C GLU A 231 11.67 -10.03 4.91
N ILE A 232 10.82 -9.29 4.20
CA ILE A 232 11.21 -8.06 3.49
C ILE A 232 11.78 -7.04 4.49
N ALA A 233 11.05 -6.77 5.57
CA ALA A 233 11.47 -5.82 6.60
C ALA A 233 12.80 -6.22 7.24
N ASN A 234 12.95 -7.50 7.60
CA ASN A 234 14.17 -8.04 8.21
C ASN A 234 15.37 -8.01 7.26
N ALA A 235 15.17 -8.34 5.98
CA ALA A 235 16.24 -8.28 4.97
C ALA A 235 16.73 -6.83 4.76
N ILE A 236 15.81 -5.87 4.64
CA ILE A 236 16.15 -4.46 4.54
C ILE A 236 16.87 -3.97 5.79
N GLN A 237 16.39 -4.35 6.99
CA GLN A 237 17.05 -4.01 8.25
C GLN A 237 18.47 -4.56 8.36
N LYS A 238 18.63 -5.85 8.03
CA LYS A 238 19.96 -6.51 8.01
C LYS A 238 20.92 -5.72 7.12
N ARG A 239 20.46 -5.28 5.97
CA ARG A 239 21.29 -4.52 5.03
C ARG A 239 21.58 -3.09 5.52
N ALA A 240 20.59 -2.41 6.09
CA ALA A 240 20.78 -1.09 6.71
C ALA A 240 21.79 -1.13 7.87
N ARG A 241 21.70 -2.15 8.75
CA ARG A 241 22.67 -2.35 9.84
C ARG A 241 24.09 -2.60 9.31
N ALA A 242 24.23 -3.38 8.25
CA ALA A 242 25.53 -3.59 7.59
C ALA A 242 26.11 -2.29 7.02
N GLY A 243 25.27 -1.31 6.66
CA GLY A 243 25.66 0.05 6.28
C GLY A 243 25.92 0.98 7.47
N GLY A 244 25.80 0.51 8.72
CA GLY A 244 26.04 1.31 9.92
C GLY A 244 24.81 2.06 10.44
N CYS A 245 23.60 1.68 10.06
CA CYS A 245 22.37 2.27 10.60
C CYS A 245 22.05 1.75 11.99
N ASP A 246 21.77 2.66 12.92
CA ASP A 246 21.29 2.36 14.27
C ASP A 246 19.76 2.25 14.31
N PHE A 247 19.24 1.42 15.24
CA PHE A 247 17.81 1.20 15.45
C PHE A 247 17.46 1.29 16.93
N TRP A 248 16.49 2.15 17.26
CA TRP A 248 15.88 2.22 18.58
C TRP A 248 14.44 1.73 18.48
N TYR A 249 14.12 0.69 19.23
CA TYR A 249 12.78 0.12 19.34
C TYR A 249 12.10 0.59 20.62
N GLU A 250 10.80 0.32 20.72
CA GLU A 250 9.96 0.70 21.87
C GLU A 250 10.17 2.18 22.26
N THR A 251 10.50 2.99 21.26
CA THR A 251 10.90 4.38 21.42
C THR A 251 10.01 5.29 20.59
N GLU A 252 9.17 6.07 21.26
CA GLU A 252 8.24 6.99 20.60
C GLU A 252 8.87 8.39 20.48
N VAL A 253 8.96 8.91 19.24
CA VAL A 253 9.30 10.31 19.00
C VAL A 253 8.08 11.16 19.31
N THR A 254 8.22 12.12 20.20
CA THR A 254 7.14 13.02 20.64
C THR A 254 7.29 14.44 20.11
N ARG A 255 8.53 14.82 19.71
CA ARG A 255 8.80 16.15 19.13
C ARG A 255 9.87 16.07 18.04
N ILE A 256 9.68 16.87 17.00
CA ILE A 256 10.68 17.19 15.97
C ILE A 256 11.11 18.63 16.26
N LEU A 257 12.38 18.80 16.56
CA LEU A 257 12.94 20.03 17.08
C LEU A 257 13.46 20.91 15.94
N THR A 258 13.24 22.22 16.06
CA THR A 258 13.67 23.22 15.08
C THR A 258 14.54 24.30 15.71
N LYS A 259 15.40 24.88 14.91
CA LYS A 259 16.23 26.03 15.28
C LYS A 259 16.50 26.89 14.06
N LYS A 260 16.25 28.18 14.16
CA LYS A 260 16.44 29.15 13.06
C LYS A 260 15.68 28.75 11.77
N GLY A 261 14.47 28.18 11.93
CA GLY A 261 13.62 27.82 10.80
C GLY A 261 13.92 26.49 10.13
N ALA A 262 14.85 25.69 10.64
CA ALA A 262 15.23 24.38 10.08
C ALA A 262 15.23 23.30 11.17
N ILE A 263 15.17 22.02 10.75
CA ILE A 263 15.29 20.88 11.65
C ILE A 263 16.64 20.89 12.36
N CYS A 264 16.65 20.61 13.66
CA CYS A 264 17.87 20.46 14.46
C CYS A 264 17.91 19.18 15.32
N GLY A 265 16.84 18.40 15.37
CA GLY A 265 16.82 17.17 16.15
C GLY A 265 15.43 16.58 16.37
N VAL A 266 15.38 15.55 17.19
CA VAL A 266 14.14 14.95 17.69
C VAL A 266 14.23 14.72 19.20
N GLU A 267 13.07 14.64 19.85
CA GLU A 267 12.92 14.28 21.27
C GLU A 267 11.97 13.10 21.40
N THR A 268 12.36 12.14 22.22
CA THR A 268 11.59 10.93 22.48
C THR A 268 10.78 11.03 23.77
N LYS A 269 9.81 10.17 23.95
CA LYS A 269 8.92 10.15 25.11
C LYS A 269 9.65 9.96 26.44
N ASP A 270 10.75 9.24 26.44
CA ASP A 270 11.62 9.04 27.60
C ASP A 270 12.62 10.20 27.82
N GLY A 271 12.50 11.30 27.07
CA GLY A 271 13.26 12.53 27.23
C GLY A 271 14.64 12.55 26.55
N ARG A 272 15.02 11.50 25.81
CA ARG A 272 16.27 11.53 25.02
C ARG A 272 16.15 12.53 23.88
N LYS A 273 17.24 13.25 23.64
CA LYS A 273 17.36 14.18 22.50
C LYS A 273 18.45 13.71 21.56
N VAL A 274 18.13 13.71 20.26
CA VAL A 274 19.04 13.33 19.18
C VAL A 274 19.22 14.53 18.27
N GLU A 275 20.47 14.94 18.05
CA GLU A 275 20.79 16.03 17.12
C GLU A 275 20.87 15.48 15.68
N THR A 276 20.23 16.18 14.77
CA THR A 276 20.30 15.90 13.33
C THR A 276 19.87 17.12 12.53
N CYS A 277 20.37 17.27 11.30
CA CYS A 277 19.90 18.33 10.37
C CYS A 277 18.82 17.84 9.40
N ALA A 278 18.52 16.53 9.38
CA ALA A 278 17.50 15.96 8.52
C ALA A 278 16.65 14.90 9.24
N VAL A 279 15.34 14.98 9.05
CA VAL A 279 14.37 14.00 9.53
C VAL A 279 13.55 13.50 8.35
N ILE A 280 13.49 12.18 8.19
CA ILE A 280 12.49 11.51 7.34
C ILE A 280 11.36 11.03 8.24
N ALA A 281 10.15 11.54 8.03
CA ALA A 281 8.94 11.11 8.72
C ALA A 281 8.18 10.07 7.90
N ASN A 282 8.12 8.84 8.43
CA ASN A 282 7.24 7.77 7.95
C ASN A 282 5.95 7.77 8.79
N VAL A 283 5.40 8.97 8.97
CA VAL A 283 4.25 9.31 9.82
C VAL A 283 3.36 10.26 9.03
N PHE A 284 2.06 10.26 9.31
CA PHE A 284 1.09 11.13 8.65
C PHE A 284 1.48 12.62 8.76
N PRO A 285 1.49 13.38 7.66
CA PRO A 285 1.86 14.79 7.67
C PRO A 285 1.05 15.66 8.63
N ASP A 286 -0.26 15.40 8.78
CA ASP A 286 -1.10 16.10 9.75
C ASP A 286 -0.70 15.82 11.20
N VAL A 287 -0.25 14.59 11.51
CA VAL A 287 0.32 14.26 12.82
C VAL A 287 1.66 14.98 13.01
N VAL A 288 2.52 14.98 11.99
CA VAL A 288 3.82 15.67 12.06
C VAL A 288 3.63 17.16 12.25
N TYR A 289 2.89 17.83 11.37
CA TYR A 289 2.67 19.28 11.41
C TYR A 289 1.78 19.74 12.58
N GLY A 290 0.80 18.92 12.94
CA GLY A 290 -0.16 19.26 14.00
C GLY A 290 0.29 18.90 15.42
N LYS A 291 1.18 17.90 15.57
CA LYS A 291 1.53 17.35 16.88
C LYS A 291 3.04 17.27 17.15
N LEU A 292 3.83 16.79 16.18
CA LEU A 292 5.25 16.49 16.45
C LEU A 292 6.16 17.69 16.24
N LEU A 293 5.89 18.56 15.25
CA LEU A 293 6.74 19.73 14.99
C LEU A 293 6.59 20.76 16.12
N ASP A 294 7.71 21.15 16.72
CA ASP A 294 7.72 22.05 17.88
C ASP A 294 7.36 23.50 17.49
N ASP A 295 7.84 23.99 16.35
CA ASP A 295 7.47 25.29 15.79
C ASP A 295 6.50 25.15 14.61
N ARG A 296 5.20 25.14 14.89
CA ARG A 296 4.15 25.03 13.87
C ARG A 296 4.03 26.25 12.95
N SER A 297 4.65 27.38 13.30
CA SER A 297 4.65 28.57 12.46
C SER A 297 5.43 28.37 11.17
N LEU A 298 6.35 27.41 11.15
CA LEU A 298 7.12 27.00 9.96
C LEU A 298 6.26 26.31 8.89
N VAL A 299 5.08 25.79 9.25
CA VAL A 299 4.19 25.13 8.28
C VAL A 299 3.49 26.18 7.43
N PRO A 300 3.72 26.26 6.10
CA PRO A 300 3.10 27.25 5.25
C PRO A 300 1.57 27.12 5.18
N ALA A 301 0.90 28.23 4.87
CA ALA A 301 -0.55 28.27 4.78
C ALA A 301 -1.12 27.25 3.76
N PHE A 302 -0.42 27.05 2.65
CA PHE A 302 -0.86 26.09 1.63
C PHE A 302 -0.82 24.63 2.14
N GLU A 303 0.18 24.24 2.93
CA GLU A 303 0.24 22.91 3.53
C GLU A 303 -0.87 22.71 4.57
N ARG A 304 -1.16 23.74 5.39
CA ARG A 304 -2.30 23.69 6.32
C ARG A 304 -3.63 23.50 5.58
N LYS A 305 -3.85 24.24 4.48
CA LYS A 305 -5.05 24.09 3.64
C LYS A 305 -5.12 22.70 2.99
N LYS A 306 -3.99 22.19 2.52
CA LYS A 306 -3.88 20.85 1.94
C LYS A 306 -4.24 19.75 2.96
N MET A 307 -3.76 19.85 4.20
CA MET A 307 -4.16 18.93 5.28
C MET A 307 -5.66 18.99 5.57
N GLN A 308 -6.24 20.19 5.61
CA GLN A 308 -7.69 20.38 5.82
C GLN A 308 -8.54 19.83 4.66
N ALA A 309 -8.03 19.82 3.44
CA ALA A 309 -8.73 19.31 2.26
C ALA A 309 -8.64 17.78 2.12
N ARG A 310 -7.73 17.13 2.84
CA ARG A 310 -7.58 15.68 2.83
C ARG A 310 -8.56 15.02 3.77
N SER A 311 -9.08 13.87 3.35
CA SER A 311 -9.77 12.91 4.20
C SER A 311 -8.95 11.63 4.32
N TYR A 312 -9.18 10.86 5.37
CA TYR A 312 -8.55 9.54 5.52
C TYR A 312 -9.20 8.54 4.57
N GLY A 313 -8.38 7.65 4.04
CA GLY A 313 -8.81 6.65 3.08
C GLY A 313 -9.54 5.46 3.70
N PHE A 314 -9.56 4.39 2.95
CA PHE A 314 -10.25 3.15 3.27
C PHE A 314 -9.72 2.54 4.58
N ARG A 315 -10.64 2.14 5.47
CA ARG A 315 -10.33 1.60 6.80
C ARG A 315 -10.46 0.09 6.77
N GLY A 316 -9.38 -0.62 7.10
CA GLY A 316 -9.33 -2.07 6.98
C GLY A 316 -10.10 -2.80 8.07
N PHE A 317 -10.68 -3.92 7.68
CA PHE A 317 -11.19 -4.96 8.58
C PHE A 317 -10.75 -6.32 8.01
N SER A 318 -10.00 -7.08 8.79
CA SER A 318 -9.44 -8.35 8.34
C SER A 318 -9.70 -9.46 9.34
N VAL A 319 -10.06 -10.62 8.82
CA VAL A 319 -10.21 -11.87 9.56
C VAL A 319 -9.09 -12.80 9.11
N TYR A 320 -8.29 -13.26 10.05
CA TYR A 320 -7.20 -14.21 9.82
C TYR A 320 -7.57 -15.53 10.46
N LEU A 321 -7.52 -16.60 9.69
CA LEU A 321 -7.92 -17.94 10.09
C LEU A 321 -6.72 -18.90 9.98
N GLY A 322 -6.47 -19.62 11.07
CA GLY A 322 -5.68 -20.84 11.07
C GLY A 322 -6.63 -22.02 10.96
N LEU A 323 -6.52 -22.79 9.89
CA LEU A 323 -7.42 -23.92 9.59
C LEU A 323 -6.72 -25.26 9.88
N ASP A 324 -7.44 -26.21 10.44
CA ASP A 324 -6.96 -27.54 10.82
C ASP A 324 -6.90 -28.55 9.64
N ARG A 325 -7.01 -28.04 8.42
CA ARG A 325 -6.91 -28.77 7.15
C ARG A 325 -6.05 -28.00 6.16
N THR A 326 -5.52 -28.70 5.18
CA THR A 326 -4.82 -28.09 4.07
C THR A 326 -5.78 -27.33 3.15
N ALA A 327 -5.28 -26.38 2.38
CA ALA A 327 -6.07 -25.66 1.39
C ALA A 327 -6.72 -26.62 0.37
N GLU A 328 -5.99 -27.69 -0.04
CA GLU A 328 -6.47 -28.68 -0.98
C GLU A 328 -7.65 -29.49 -0.42
N GLU A 329 -7.56 -29.98 0.84
CA GLU A 329 -8.63 -30.71 1.52
C GLU A 329 -9.91 -29.87 1.67
N LEU A 330 -9.76 -28.56 1.85
CA LEU A 330 -10.88 -27.60 1.95
C LEU A 330 -11.40 -27.15 0.60
N GLY A 331 -10.79 -27.56 -0.52
CA GLY A 331 -11.16 -27.12 -1.86
C GLY A 331 -10.77 -25.67 -2.18
N ILE A 332 -9.90 -25.06 -1.40
CA ILE A 332 -9.36 -23.71 -1.65
C ILE A 332 -8.23 -23.84 -2.69
N ARG A 333 -8.50 -23.35 -3.91
CA ARG A 333 -7.59 -23.51 -5.07
C ARG A 333 -6.95 -22.23 -5.53
N ASP A 334 -7.56 -21.09 -5.21
CA ASP A 334 -7.11 -19.77 -5.65
C ASP A 334 -6.26 -19.11 -4.56
N TYR A 335 -5.16 -18.50 -4.97
CA TYR A 335 -4.33 -17.75 -4.05
C TYR A 335 -5.05 -16.47 -3.59
N ASN A 336 -5.67 -15.75 -4.55
CA ASN A 336 -6.34 -14.47 -4.32
C ASN A 336 -7.69 -14.41 -5.04
N VAL A 337 -8.76 -14.17 -4.27
CA VAL A 337 -10.13 -14.08 -4.80
C VAL A 337 -10.78 -12.77 -4.34
N PHE A 338 -11.30 -12.00 -5.28
CA PHE A 338 -12.19 -10.88 -5.00
C PHE A 338 -13.64 -11.30 -5.17
N ILE A 339 -14.42 -11.23 -4.10
CA ILE A 339 -15.86 -11.48 -4.11
C ILE A 339 -16.57 -10.14 -3.96
N ASN A 340 -17.39 -9.80 -4.94
CA ASN A 340 -18.15 -8.55 -4.96
C ASN A 340 -19.65 -8.83 -5.18
N SER A 341 -20.52 -7.98 -4.61
CA SER A 341 -21.97 -8.05 -4.84
C SER A 341 -22.39 -7.37 -6.15
N SER A 342 -21.52 -6.58 -6.74
CA SER A 342 -21.74 -5.83 -7.99
C SER A 342 -20.42 -5.68 -8.74
N ALA A 343 -20.49 -5.49 -10.04
CA ALA A 343 -19.35 -5.06 -10.85
C ALA A 343 -19.15 -3.53 -10.85
N ASP A 344 -20.17 -2.75 -10.46
CA ASP A 344 -20.06 -1.29 -10.34
C ASP A 344 -19.32 -0.89 -9.06
N THR A 345 -18.08 -0.44 -9.21
CA THR A 345 -17.20 -0.05 -8.09
C THR A 345 -17.73 1.16 -7.33
N ARG A 346 -18.54 2.03 -7.92
CA ARG A 346 -19.18 3.16 -7.22
C ARG A 346 -20.24 2.65 -6.24
N GLU A 347 -21.01 1.67 -6.67
CA GLU A 347 -22.00 1.03 -5.80
C GLU A 347 -21.31 0.33 -4.62
N LEU A 348 -20.26 -0.44 -4.89
CA LEU A 348 -19.47 -1.09 -3.83
C LEU A 348 -18.86 -0.08 -2.86
N PHE A 349 -18.31 1.03 -3.37
CA PHE A 349 -17.75 2.07 -2.52
C PHE A 349 -18.82 2.80 -1.71
N ARG A 350 -20.00 3.04 -2.28
CA ARG A 350 -21.15 3.62 -1.59
C ARG A 350 -21.62 2.71 -0.45
N GLN A 351 -21.69 1.40 -0.68
CA GLN A 351 -22.02 0.40 0.35
C GLN A 351 -20.97 0.39 1.47
N ALA A 352 -19.68 0.44 1.12
CA ALA A 352 -18.59 0.51 2.10
C ALA A 352 -18.63 1.81 2.94
N ALA A 353 -19.30 2.85 2.48
CA ALA A 353 -19.51 4.10 3.21
C ALA A 353 -20.80 4.12 4.07
N ALA A 354 -21.63 3.09 3.97
CA ALA A 354 -22.89 3.02 4.71
C ALA A 354 -22.66 2.63 6.19
N PRO A 355 -23.16 3.40 7.16
CA PRO A 355 -23.00 3.08 8.59
C PRO A 355 -23.68 1.77 9.01
N GLU A 356 -24.62 1.29 8.21
CA GLU A 356 -25.34 0.03 8.46
C GLU A 356 -24.45 -1.20 8.24
N LEU A 357 -23.41 -1.08 7.41
CA LEU A 357 -22.52 -2.21 7.07
C LEU A 357 -21.89 -2.85 8.32
N PRO A 358 -21.29 -2.11 9.27
CA PRO A 358 -20.76 -2.71 10.48
C PRO A 358 -21.83 -3.27 11.43
N LEU A 359 -23.09 -2.87 11.29
CA LEU A 359 -24.19 -3.24 12.19
C LEU A 359 -25.05 -4.41 11.69
N GLY A 360 -24.51 -5.27 10.83
CA GLY A 360 -25.23 -6.41 10.28
C GLY A 360 -25.70 -6.18 8.84
N GLY A 361 -25.10 -5.21 8.16
CA GLY A 361 -25.18 -5.10 6.71
C GLY A 361 -24.47 -6.29 6.05
N ARG A 362 -24.60 -6.40 4.73
CA ARG A 362 -23.95 -7.46 3.97
C ARG A 362 -22.50 -7.09 3.66
N ALA A 363 -21.59 -8.06 3.78
CA ALA A 363 -20.21 -7.88 3.30
C ALA A 363 -20.16 -7.99 1.77
N ASP A 364 -20.28 -6.87 1.09
CA ASP A 364 -20.45 -6.80 -0.36
C ASP A 364 -19.15 -6.76 -1.16
N ASN A 365 -18.01 -6.65 -0.49
CA ASN A 365 -16.69 -6.79 -1.10
C ASN A 365 -15.76 -7.52 -0.15
N LEU A 366 -15.17 -8.59 -0.60
CA LEU A 366 -14.18 -9.39 0.13
C LEU A 366 -12.93 -9.58 -0.75
N SER A 367 -11.77 -9.40 -0.15
CA SER A 367 -10.48 -9.82 -0.70
C SER A 367 -10.00 -11.00 0.13
N CYS A 368 -9.91 -12.18 -0.47
CA CYS A 368 -9.61 -13.44 0.19
C CYS A 368 -8.26 -13.96 -0.29
N THR A 369 -7.37 -14.33 0.64
CA THR A 369 -6.02 -14.80 0.31
C THR A 369 -5.68 -16.06 1.09
N CYS A 370 -5.17 -17.08 0.39
CA CYS A 370 -4.66 -18.32 0.98
C CYS A 370 -3.18 -18.51 0.65
N LEU A 371 -2.31 -18.28 1.62
CA LEU A 371 -0.85 -18.40 1.41
C LEU A 371 -0.44 -19.83 1.03
N ASN A 372 -1.14 -20.84 1.54
CA ASN A 372 -0.78 -22.25 1.34
C ASN A 372 -1.02 -22.76 -0.09
N VAL A 373 -1.78 -22.03 -0.91
CA VAL A 373 -1.92 -22.34 -2.35
C VAL A 373 -0.57 -22.21 -3.08
N VAL A 374 0.27 -21.27 -2.65
CA VAL A 374 1.60 -21.01 -3.24
C VAL A 374 2.72 -21.60 -2.37
N ASN A 375 2.57 -21.56 -1.05
CA ASN A 375 3.56 -22.03 -0.11
C ASN A 375 2.94 -23.00 0.91
N PRO A 376 2.93 -24.32 0.65
CA PRO A 376 2.42 -25.30 1.61
C PRO A 376 3.15 -25.27 2.97
N GLU A 377 4.41 -24.77 3.02
CA GLU A 377 5.20 -24.61 4.24
C GLU A 377 4.87 -23.31 5.02
N ALA A 378 3.93 -22.49 4.55
CA ALA A 378 3.55 -21.24 5.22
C ALA A 378 2.93 -21.45 6.60
N THR A 379 2.42 -22.66 6.89
CA THR A 379 1.79 -23.05 8.15
C THR A 379 2.29 -24.42 8.61
N PRO A 380 2.03 -24.84 9.86
CA PRO A 380 2.32 -26.19 10.30
C PRO A 380 1.72 -27.26 9.36
N PRO A 381 2.37 -28.43 9.21
CA PRO A 381 1.87 -29.50 8.35
C PRO A 381 0.40 -29.85 8.62
N GLY A 382 -0.37 -30.08 7.55
CA GLY A 382 -1.80 -30.44 7.63
C GLY A 382 -2.72 -29.25 7.94
N THR A 383 -2.24 -28.01 7.80
CA THR A 383 -3.02 -26.80 8.12
C THR A 383 -2.96 -25.77 6.99
N ALA A 384 -3.79 -24.74 7.07
CA ALA A 384 -3.75 -23.61 6.14
C ALA A 384 -3.94 -22.26 6.86
N HIS A 385 -3.35 -21.23 6.29
CA HIS A 385 -3.61 -19.82 6.60
C HIS A 385 -4.59 -19.24 5.59
N PHE A 386 -5.67 -18.65 6.07
CA PHE A 386 -6.64 -17.98 5.24
C PHE A 386 -6.97 -16.59 5.78
N ALA A 387 -7.00 -15.60 4.92
CA ALA A 387 -7.34 -14.24 5.30
C ALA A 387 -8.49 -13.72 4.46
N ILE A 388 -9.46 -13.06 5.10
CA ILE A 388 -10.57 -12.36 4.45
C ILE A 388 -10.51 -10.90 4.87
N THR A 389 -10.40 -9.99 3.91
CA THR A 389 -10.31 -8.55 4.15
C THR A 389 -11.44 -7.81 3.45
N THR A 390 -12.02 -6.86 4.16
CA THR A 390 -12.94 -5.85 3.64
C THR A 390 -12.53 -4.49 4.21
N GLY A 391 -13.31 -3.46 3.94
CA GLY A 391 -13.04 -2.16 4.54
C GLY A 391 -14.21 -1.20 4.45
N PHE A 392 -14.06 -0.11 5.18
CA PHE A 392 -15.07 0.93 5.30
C PHE A 392 -14.57 2.22 4.68
N ALA A 393 -15.41 2.85 3.87
CA ALA A 393 -15.14 4.17 3.33
C ALA A 393 -15.69 5.27 4.27
N ALA A 394 -15.23 6.48 4.09
CA ALA A 394 -15.62 7.63 4.91
C ALA A 394 -15.51 7.35 6.43
N ASP A 395 -16.54 7.65 7.18
CA ASP A 395 -16.64 7.48 8.64
C ASP A 395 -17.67 6.41 9.06
N ALA A 396 -17.98 5.47 8.15
CA ALA A 396 -18.99 4.42 8.38
C ALA A 396 -18.75 3.65 9.69
N TRP A 397 -17.49 3.23 9.93
CA TRP A 397 -17.13 2.55 11.17
C TRP A 397 -17.34 3.44 12.41
N ASP A 398 -16.82 4.67 12.40
CA ASP A 398 -16.85 5.55 13.58
C ASP A 398 -18.27 6.03 13.92
N LYS A 399 -19.18 6.07 12.93
CA LYS A 399 -20.59 6.39 13.15
C LYS A 399 -21.38 5.22 13.77
N ALA A 400 -20.98 3.99 13.46
CA ALA A 400 -21.74 2.79 13.82
C ALA A 400 -21.20 2.11 15.09
N VAL A 401 -19.89 2.18 15.33
CA VAL A 401 -19.22 1.37 16.35
C VAL A 401 -18.80 2.22 17.54
N THR A 402 -19.31 1.83 18.71
CA THR A 402 -19.00 2.44 20.00
C THR A 402 -18.26 1.45 20.91
N PRO A 403 -17.64 1.88 22.02
CA PRO A 403 -17.01 0.96 22.97
C PRO A 403 -17.96 -0.15 23.46
N GLU A 404 -19.25 0.17 23.63
CA GLU A 404 -20.27 -0.73 24.17
C GLU A 404 -20.64 -1.86 23.18
N ASN A 405 -20.68 -1.56 21.88
CA ASN A 405 -21.04 -2.54 20.85
C ASN A 405 -19.84 -3.17 20.13
N TYR A 406 -18.62 -2.69 20.39
CA TYR A 406 -17.40 -3.04 19.64
C TYR A 406 -17.17 -4.57 19.52
N VAL A 407 -17.25 -5.29 20.66
CA VAL A 407 -16.95 -6.74 20.66
C VAL A 407 -18.01 -7.52 19.88
N ARG A 408 -19.26 -7.13 20.00
CA ARG A 408 -20.37 -7.75 19.27
C ARG A 408 -20.22 -7.51 17.77
N VAL A 409 -20.09 -6.24 17.36
CA VAL A 409 -19.93 -5.86 15.94
C VAL A 409 -18.72 -6.52 15.30
N LYS A 410 -17.59 -6.56 16.02
CA LYS A 410 -16.36 -7.23 15.54
C LYS A 410 -16.59 -8.71 15.21
N ARG A 411 -17.36 -9.43 16.05
CA ARG A 411 -17.66 -10.86 15.85
C ARG A 411 -18.67 -11.07 14.74
N GLU A 412 -19.79 -10.37 14.79
CA GLU A 412 -20.86 -10.45 13.79
C GLU A 412 -20.33 -10.16 12.37
N MET A 413 -19.45 -9.16 12.24
CA MET A 413 -18.82 -8.82 10.96
C MET A 413 -17.90 -9.95 10.47
N ALA A 414 -17.10 -10.55 11.35
CA ALA A 414 -16.23 -11.67 10.98
C ALA A 414 -17.06 -12.89 10.56
N ASP A 415 -18.11 -13.22 11.31
CA ASP A 415 -19.01 -14.32 10.98
C ASP A 415 -19.69 -14.13 9.63
N MET A 416 -20.15 -12.93 9.33
CA MET A 416 -20.77 -12.58 8.06
C MET A 416 -19.78 -12.71 6.88
N MET A 417 -18.52 -12.31 7.06
CA MET A 417 -17.49 -12.43 6.02
C MET A 417 -17.16 -13.90 5.73
N ILE A 418 -17.05 -14.73 6.77
CA ILE A 418 -16.80 -16.17 6.63
C ILE A 418 -17.98 -16.82 5.91
N GLU A 419 -19.21 -16.56 6.37
CA GLU A 419 -20.42 -17.09 5.75
C GLU A 419 -20.54 -16.71 4.28
N ARG A 420 -20.26 -15.44 3.95
CA ARG A 420 -20.31 -14.98 2.55
C ARG A 420 -19.30 -15.69 1.67
N TYR A 421 -18.08 -15.89 2.16
CA TYR A 421 -17.06 -16.66 1.43
C TYR A 421 -17.52 -18.10 1.17
N GLU A 422 -18.01 -18.78 2.23
CA GLU A 422 -18.51 -20.16 2.13
C GLU A 422 -19.65 -20.31 1.12
N GLN A 423 -20.63 -19.41 1.17
CA GLN A 423 -21.79 -19.39 0.26
C GLN A 423 -21.37 -19.23 -1.20
N VAL A 424 -20.47 -18.28 -1.49
CA VAL A 424 -20.06 -17.97 -2.85
C VAL A 424 -19.13 -19.05 -3.41
N MET A 425 -18.20 -19.54 -2.60
CA MET A 425 -17.17 -20.49 -3.06
C MET A 425 -17.58 -21.96 -2.94
N GLY A 426 -18.66 -22.24 -2.21
CA GLY A 426 -19.15 -23.61 -2.02
C GLY A 426 -18.22 -24.48 -1.16
N VAL A 427 -17.52 -23.88 -0.20
CA VAL A 427 -16.55 -24.55 0.70
C VAL A 427 -17.00 -24.42 2.16
N ASP A 428 -16.55 -25.33 3.02
CA ASP A 428 -16.75 -25.27 4.47
C ASP A 428 -15.40 -24.97 5.14
N ILE A 429 -15.25 -23.76 5.64
CA ILE A 429 -14.04 -23.37 6.41
C ILE A 429 -14.37 -23.14 7.89
N ARG A 430 -15.61 -22.80 8.22
CA ARG A 430 -16.05 -22.48 9.58
C ARG A 430 -15.81 -23.64 10.56
N ASN A 431 -16.12 -24.85 10.14
CA ASN A 431 -15.95 -26.05 10.96
C ASN A 431 -14.48 -26.49 11.12
N HIS A 432 -13.58 -25.84 10.41
CA HIS A 432 -12.14 -26.12 10.39
C HIS A 432 -11.30 -25.00 10.97
N ILE A 433 -11.91 -23.99 11.61
CA ILE A 433 -11.20 -22.90 12.26
C ILE A 433 -10.60 -23.40 13.58
N GLU A 434 -9.28 -23.46 13.64
CA GLU A 434 -8.53 -23.75 14.87
C GLU A 434 -8.15 -22.46 15.60
N GLU A 435 -7.78 -21.42 14.84
CA GLU A 435 -7.39 -20.12 15.39
C GLU A 435 -8.02 -19.00 14.59
N ILE A 436 -8.46 -17.94 15.27
CA ILE A 436 -9.04 -16.75 14.64
C ILE A 436 -8.45 -15.47 15.23
N ALA A 437 -7.98 -14.57 14.38
CA ALA A 437 -7.63 -13.22 14.76
C ALA A 437 -8.40 -12.22 13.90
N ILE A 438 -8.94 -11.16 14.52
CA ILE A 438 -9.75 -10.16 13.83
C ILE A 438 -9.11 -8.78 14.06
N ALA A 439 -8.66 -8.15 12.97
CA ALA A 439 -8.19 -6.77 12.96
C ALA A 439 -9.30 -5.83 12.48
N THR A 440 -9.59 -4.82 13.27
CA THR A 440 -10.59 -3.78 12.98
C THR A 440 -9.87 -2.46 12.63
N PRO A 441 -10.57 -1.41 12.20
CA PRO A 441 -10.00 -0.08 12.07
C PRO A 441 -9.24 0.38 13.33
N VAL A 442 -9.73 0.04 14.53
CA VAL A 442 -9.05 0.34 15.81
C VAL A 442 -7.72 -0.41 15.93
N THR A 443 -7.69 -1.67 15.48
CA THR A 443 -6.46 -2.48 15.47
C THR A 443 -5.40 -1.86 14.55
N PHE A 444 -5.78 -1.49 13.33
CA PHE A 444 -4.88 -0.84 12.38
C PHE A 444 -4.40 0.52 12.88
N ALA A 445 -5.30 1.35 13.46
CA ALA A 445 -4.94 2.62 14.06
C ALA A 445 -3.88 2.45 15.17
N ARG A 446 -4.03 1.44 16.01
CA ARG A 446 -3.13 1.16 17.13
C ARG A 446 -1.74 0.69 16.65
N TYR A 447 -1.70 -0.34 15.80
CA TYR A 447 -0.44 -0.98 15.43
C TYR A 447 0.32 -0.24 14.34
N MET A 448 -0.38 0.30 13.34
CA MET A 448 0.25 1.04 12.24
C MET A 448 0.39 2.54 12.54
N GLY A 449 -0.30 3.06 13.55
CA GLY A 449 -0.32 4.50 13.84
C GLY A 449 -1.05 5.32 12.78
N THR A 450 -1.95 4.68 12.03
CA THR A 450 -2.74 5.34 10.98
C THR A 450 -3.99 5.95 11.58
N PRO A 451 -4.27 7.23 11.35
CA PRO A 451 -5.50 7.84 11.86
C PRO A 451 -6.74 7.05 11.42
N GLN A 452 -7.63 6.77 12.37
CA GLN A 452 -8.89 6.04 12.13
C GLN A 452 -8.73 4.66 11.47
N GLY A 453 -7.53 4.08 11.43
CA GLY A 453 -7.27 2.80 10.77
C GLY A 453 -7.21 2.85 9.24
N ALA A 454 -6.91 4.00 8.66
CA ALA A 454 -6.75 4.17 7.23
C ALA A 454 -5.55 3.37 6.70
N ILE A 455 -5.79 2.23 6.03
CA ILE A 455 -4.73 1.31 5.60
C ILE A 455 -3.94 1.80 4.39
N TYR A 456 -4.51 2.70 3.58
CA TYR A 456 -3.87 3.28 2.41
C TYR A 456 -3.47 4.76 2.58
N GLY A 457 -3.55 5.30 3.79
CA GLY A 457 -3.25 6.70 4.03
C GLY A 457 -4.44 7.62 3.78
N TYR A 458 -4.21 8.77 3.14
CA TYR A 458 -5.30 9.66 2.73
C TYR A 458 -6.10 9.08 1.58
N HIS A 459 -7.37 9.46 1.51
CA HIS A 459 -8.24 9.10 0.38
C HIS A 459 -7.62 9.57 -0.95
N SER A 460 -7.64 8.68 -1.93
CA SER A 460 -7.09 8.98 -3.26
C SER A 460 -7.98 10.00 -3.98
N SER A 461 -7.37 11.04 -4.49
CA SER A 461 -8.06 12.07 -5.27
C SER A 461 -7.13 12.62 -6.35
N ARG A 462 -7.69 13.10 -7.46
CA ARG A 462 -6.93 13.63 -8.60
C ARG A 462 -6.00 14.79 -8.22
N TRP A 463 -6.44 15.67 -7.32
CA TRP A 463 -5.64 16.83 -6.91
C TRP A 463 -4.45 16.49 -6.00
N ASP A 464 -4.46 15.34 -5.35
CA ASP A 464 -3.39 14.81 -4.48
C ASP A 464 -2.82 13.49 -5.03
N GLY A 465 -2.94 13.27 -6.34
CA GLY A 465 -2.47 12.10 -7.07
C GLY A 465 -0.94 12.04 -7.22
N MET A 466 -0.48 10.98 -7.88
CA MET A 466 0.96 10.67 -8.02
C MET A 466 1.76 11.80 -8.66
N SER A 467 1.22 12.46 -9.66
CA SER A 467 1.95 13.52 -10.38
C SER A 467 2.09 14.79 -9.56
N ALA A 468 1.01 15.19 -8.88
CA ALA A 468 1.06 16.34 -7.98
C ALA A 468 2.13 16.12 -6.89
N ARG A 469 2.18 14.90 -6.34
CA ARG A 469 3.19 14.55 -5.33
C ARG A 469 4.60 14.41 -5.90
N THR A 470 4.75 13.91 -7.13
CA THR A 470 6.06 13.82 -7.80
C THR A 470 6.61 15.20 -8.11
N LEU A 471 5.79 16.14 -8.56
CA LEU A 471 6.18 17.54 -8.79
C LEU A 471 6.66 18.20 -7.48
N VAL A 472 5.89 18.05 -6.40
CA VAL A 472 6.26 18.62 -5.10
C VAL A 472 7.46 17.89 -4.50
N GLY A 473 7.54 16.57 -4.63
CA GLY A 473 8.66 15.76 -4.12
C GLY A 473 9.99 16.06 -4.81
N GLY A 474 9.98 16.60 -6.04
CA GLY A 474 11.17 17.08 -6.74
C GLY A 474 11.65 18.46 -6.30
N SER A 475 10.85 19.19 -5.52
CA SER A 475 11.17 20.50 -4.95
C SER A 475 11.87 20.39 -3.59
N GLU A 476 12.35 21.53 -3.07
CA GLU A 476 12.92 21.60 -1.73
C GLU A 476 11.87 21.27 -0.64
N PRO A 477 12.30 20.73 0.51
CA PRO A 477 11.37 20.40 1.58
C PRO A 477 10.67 21.65 2.13
N THR A 478 9.36 21.54 2.36
CA THR A 478 8.50 22.61 2.87
C THR A 478 9.01 23.22 4.18
N VAL A 479 9.52 22.37 5.08
CA VAL A 479 10.28 22.77 6.27
C VAL A 479 11.69 22.27 6.07
N PRO A 480 12.72 23.15 6.04
CA PRO A 480 14.09 22.76 5.79
C PRO A 480 14.56 21.60 6.68
N GLY A 481 14.97 20.50 6.05
CA GLY A 481 15.40 19.29 6.76
C GLY A 481 14.28 18.29 7.09
N LEU A 482 13.01 18.56 6.77
CA LEU A 482 11.91 17.63 7.02
C LEU A 482 11.41 17.00 5.71
N PHE A 483 11.45 15.67 5.62
CA PHE A 483 11.04 14.88 4.46
C PHE A 483 9.99 13.85 4.85
N PHE A 484 9.18 13.40 3.89
CA PHE A 484 8.15 12.40 4.10
C PHE A 484 8.33 11.18 3.19
N VAL A 485 8.03 10.00 3.75
CA VAL A 485 8.03 8.71 3.03
C VAL A 485 6.77 7.90 3.38
N GLY A 486 6.69 6.70 2.86
CA GLY A 486 5.55 5.82 3.05
C GLY A 486 4.37 6.25 2.19
N ALA A 487 3.15 5.99 2.66
CA ALA A 487 1.92 6.35 1.96
C ALA A 487 1.75 7.86 1.68
N HIS A 488 2.60 8.70 2.30
CA HIS A 488 2.58 10.15 2.20
C HIS A 488 3.67 10.71 1.28
N GLY A 489 4.57 9.84 0.81
CA GLY A 489 5.61 10.17 -0.15
C GLY A 489 5.08 10.35 -1.58
N ALA A 490 6.00 10.59 -2.50
CA ALA A 490 5.70 10.90 -3.90
C ALA A 490 4.97 9.76 -4.64
N ARG A 491 5.18 8.51 -4.24
CA ARG A 491 4.67 7.32 -4.91
C ARG A 491 3.36 6.77 -4.33
N LEU A 492 2.78 7.43 -3.33
CA LEU A 492 1.54 7.01 -2.66
C LEU A 492 1.70 5.72 -1.82
N SER A 493 0.57 5.01 -1.53
CA SER A 493 0.52 3.83 -0.68
C SER A 493 0.69 2.53 -1.46
N GLY A 494 1.00 1.45 -0.73
CA GLY A 494 1.27 0.10 -1.21
C GLY A 494 2.72 -0.30 -0.94
N PHE A 495 3.04 -1.59 -1.00
CA PHE A 495 4.39 -2.07 -0.70
C PHE A 495 5.42 -1.52 -1.69
N LEU A 496 5.25 -1.77 -2.99
CA LEU A 496 6.13 -1.27 -4.04
C LEU A 496 6.28 0.27 -4.01
N PRO A 497 5.19 1.06 -3.98
CA PRO A 497 5.30 2.52 -3.95
C PRO A 497 6.02 3.05 -2.72
N THR A 498 5.81 2.48 -1.54
CA THR A 498 6.46 2.96 -0.30
C THR A 498 7.94 2.61 -0.25
N LEU A 499 8.33 1.42 -0.72
CA LEU A 499 9.74 1.02 -0.85
C LEU A 499 10.48 1.96 -1.82
N THR A 500 9.95 2.16 -3.02
CA THR A 500 10.57 3.06 -4.01
C THR A 500 10.60 4.52 -3.55
N SER A 501 9.58 4.98 -2.82
CA SER A 501 9.56 6.31 -2.19
C SER A 501 10.68 6.48 -1.17
N GLY A 502 10.96 5.44 -0.37
CA GLY A 502 12.05 5.44 0.61
C GLY A 502 13.42 5.64 -0.05
N ASP A 503 13.70 4.89 -1.11
CA ASP A 503 14.93 5.00 -1.89
C ASP A 503 15.12 6.41 -2.49
N LEU A 504 14.08 6.93 -3.13
CA LEU A 504 14.11 8.27 -3.74
C LEU A 504 14.33 9.38 -2.70
N THR A 505 13.62 9.32 -1.57
CA THR A 505 13.74 10.33 -0.52
C THR A 505 15.11 10.31 0.17
N ALA A 506 15.70 9.13 0.36
CA ALA A 506 17.07 9.03 0.89
C ALA A 506 18.10 9.72 -0.03
N LYS A 507 17.95 9.59 -1.35
CA LYS A 507 18.80 10.29 -2.35
C LYS A 507 18.63 11.82 -2.28
N GLN A 508 17.39 12.30 -2.04
CA GLN A 508 17.13 13.74 -1.84
C GLN A 508 17.78 14.25 -0.54
N VAL A 509 17.63 13.50 0.56
CA VAL A 509 18.26 13.84 1.85
C VAL A 509 19.78 13.88 1.73
N MET A 510 20.38 12.95 1.00
CA MET A 510 21.84 12.98 0.75
C MET A 510 22.25 14.29 0.09
N GLY A 511 21.53 14.73 -0.95
CA GLY A 511 21.77 16.02 -1.60
C GLY A 511 21.65 17.21 -0.65
N TYR A 512 20.63 17.19 0.24
CA TYR A 512 20.41 18.23 1.24
C TYR A 512 21.56 18.28 2.28
N VAL A 513 21.94 17.13 2.84
CA VAL A 513 23.00 17.04 3.86
C VAL A 513 24.36 17.46 3.29
N MET A 514 24.71 16.98 2.08
CA MET A 514 25.97 17.33 1.41
C MET A 514 26.03 18.80 0.96
N GLY A 515 24.87 19.41 0.66
CA GLY A 515 24.74 20.85 0.40
C GLY A 515 24.87 21.74 1.66
N GLY A 516 25.20 21.16 2.81
CA GLY A 516 25.40 21.86 4.09
C GLY A 516 24.10 22.19 4.82
N GLY A 517 23.01 21.49 4.49
CA GLY A 517 21.70 21.71 5.12
C GLY A 517 21.14 23.11 4.91
N LYS A 518 21.56 23.80 3.88
CA LYS A 518 21.01 25.11 3.49
C LYS A 518 19.89 24.89 2.47
N ALA A 519 18.72 25.39 2.82
CA ALA A 519 17.61 25.56 1.88
C ALA A 519 17.94 26.68 0.91
#